data_1a7e365126eced9c3e2a1d47c0035ad3
#
_entry.id   1a7e365126eced9c3e2a1d47c0035ad3
#
_cell.length_a   1.000
_cell.length_b   1.000
_cell.length_c   1.000
_cell.angle_alpha   90.00
_cell.angle_beta   90.00
_cell.angle_gamma   90.00
#
_symmetry.space_group_name_H-M   'P 1'
#
loop_
_entity.id
_entity.type
_entity.pdbx_description
1 polymer ?
#
loop_
_entity_poly.entity_id
_entity_poly.type
_entity_poly.pdbx_seq_one_letter_code
_entity_poly.pdbx_strand_id
1 'polypeptide(L)'
;MRISKAKLSNKLSSLPLSCLALGLALSFGTAKAGDFPTAKVNTTGLAVTDTTVTVGILHSATGTMAISETGSIQAEKLAIAQINAVGGVLGRKIEVIQEDGASDWPTFAEKSKKLLENDKVAAVMDCWTSASRKAVLPVFEKDNGLLFYPTFYEGLEQSKNVFYTGQEATQQILAGLDWITKEKKAKTFYLIGSDYIWPRTSMKIARKHIEEHLKGKVVGEEYVALGDTQFGSVINKIKLKKPDIIYAAVVGGSNVAWFKQLNAAGLNAKKQTMLTISVTEDEVLGIGGENLEGFYSAMKYFQSLKNPNNDAFVPEFKKAYGGNAVIGDVTQAAYLGPWLWKAGVERAGSFDVDKVVAALPGYELTTAPEGYVKVDPNHHLLSKLRIGKWRKDGQADVVYESELIAPDPFPKGYQ
;
A
#
# COMPACT_ATOMS: atom_id res chain seq x y z
N MET A 1 -54.81 54.89 -23.22
CA MET A 1 -53.58 54.97 -24.03
C MET A 1 -52.94 53.59 -24.03
N ARG A 2 -53.04 52.90 -25.20
CA ARG A 2 -52.57 51.51 -25.37
C ARG A 2 -51.08 51.54 -25.66
N ILE A 3 -50.27 50.74 -24.97
CA ILE A 3 -48.92 50.42 -25.38
C ILE A 3 -48.80 48.88 -25.47
N SER A 4 -48.39 48.50 -26.65
CA SER A 4 -48.26 47.18 -27.23
C SER A 4 -47.25 46.28 -26.52
N LYS A 5 -47.59 44.98 -26.36
CA LYS A 5 -46.67 43.90 -25.99
C LYS A 5 -45.97 43.37 -27.26
N ALA A 6 -44.67 43.54 -27.33
CA ALA A 6 -43.85 42.85 -28.30
C ALA A 6 -43.36 41.52 -27.69
N LYS A 7 -43.65 40.39 -28.36
CA LYS A 7 -43.13 39.05 -28.08
C LYS A 7 -41.75 38.95 -28.69
N LEU A 8 -40.71 38.76 -27.90
CA LEU A 8 -39.43 38.23 -28.35
C LEU A 8 -39.39 36.71 -28.18
N SER A 9 -39.34 35.99 -29.24
CA SER A 9 -39.08 34.57 -29.29
C SER A 9 -37.59 34.30 -29.18
N ASN A 10 -37.11 33.72 -28.07
CA ASN A 10 -35.78 33.19 -27.94
C ASN A 10 -35.74 31.74 -28.45
N LYS A 11 -35.20 31.55 -29.64
CA LYS A 11 -34.67 30.25 -30.05
C LYS A 11 -33.36 30.01 -29.37
N LEU A 12 -33.31 29.18 -28.33
CA LEU A 12 -32.07 28.59 -27.83
C LEU A 12 -31.69 27.42 -28.76
N SER A 13 -30.68 27.62 -29.55
CA SER A 13 -29.98 26.57 -30.26
C SER A 13 -29.15 25.78 -29.27
N SER A 14 -29.44 24.48 -29.12
CA SER A 14 -28.66 23.51 -28.41
C SER A 14 -27.29 23.32 -29.07
N LEU A 15 -26.25 23.83 -28.42
CA LEU A 15 -24.86 23.45 -28.71
C LEU A 15 -24.52 22.21 -27.87
N PRO A 16 -23.92 21.16 -28.45
CA PRO A 16 -23.44 20.02 -27.67
C PRO A 16 -22.23 20.44 -26.86
N LEU A 17 -22.28 20.19 -25.53
CA LEU A 17 -21.13 20.27 -24.65
C LEU A 17 -20.15 19.18 -25.04
N SER A 18 -19.16 19.53 -25.86
CA SER A 18 -17.98 18.71 -26.05
C SER A 18 -17.12 18.81 -24.80
N CYS A 19 -17.08 17.75 -24.01
CA CYS A 19 -16.11 17.58 -22.94
C CYS A 19 -14.71 17.62 -23.55
N LEU A 20 -14.03 18.75 -23.44
CA LEU A 20 -12.59 18.85 -23.64
C LEU A 20 -11.93 18.25 -22.39
N ALA A 21 -11.71 16.94 -22.40
CA ALA A 21 -10.71 16.31 -21.57
C ALA A 21 -9.35 16.74 -22.14
N LEU A 22 -8.75 17.75 -21.51
CA LEU A 22 -7.34 18.10 -21.76
C LEU A 22 -6.48 17.00 -21.08
N GLY A 23 -6.42 15.83 -21.72
CA GLY A 23 -5.38 14.87 -21.48
C GLY A 23 -4.09 15.45 -22.05
N LEU A 24 -3.11 15.73 -21.21
CA LEU A 24 -1.72 15.76 -21.66
C LEU A 24 -1.38 14.36 -22.17
N ALA A 25 -1.74 14.10 -23.42
CA ALA A 25 -1.19 12.99 -24.17
C ALA A 25 0.28 13.35 -24.43
N LEU A 26 1.17 12.94 -23.52
CA LEU A 26 2.52 12.62 -23.92
C LEU A 26 2.34 11.63 -25.08
N SER A 27 2.68 12.05 -26.27
CA SER A 27 2.66 11.23 -27.48
C SER A 27 3.77 10.16 -27.35
N PHE A 28 3.53 9.17 -26.49
CA PHE A 28 4.16 7.88 -26.65
C PHE A 28 3.50 7.26 -27.89
N GLY A 29 4.18 7.30 -29.02
CA GLY A 29 3.82 6.47 -30.16
C GLY A 29 3.57 5.08 -29.59
N THR A 30 2.43 4.45 -29.96
CA THR A 30 2.13 3.08 -29.52
C THR A 30 3.28 2.20 -29.99
N ALA A 31 4.17 1.83 -29.06
CA ALA A 31 5.28 0.96 -29.34
C ALA A 31 4.71 -0.35 -29.90
N LYS A 32 5.11 -0.72 -31.10
CA LYS A 32 4.71 -2.00 -31.67
C LYS A 32 5.74 -3.07 -31.26
N ALA A 33 5.31 -4.27 -30.99
CA ALA A 33 6.21 -5.38 -30.62
C ALA A 33 7.30 -5.61 -31.68
N GLY A 34 7.03 -5.31 -32.96
CA GLY A 34 8.02 -5.37 -34.04
C GLY A 34 9.22 -4.42 -33.88
N ASP A 35 9.06 -3.32 -33.14
CA ASP A 35 10.15 -2.38 -32.83
C ASP A 35 11.10 -2.95 -31.75
N PHE A 36 10.62 -3.94 -30.99
CA PHE A 36 11.32 -4.59 -29.87
C PHE A 36 11.30 -6.12 -30.03
N PRO A 37 12.10 -6.71 -30.94
CA PRO A 37 12.14 -8.15 -31.17
C PRO A 37 12.42 -8.91 -29.86
N THR A 38 11.66 -9.99 -29.58
CA THR A 38 11.72 -10.77 -28.32
C THR A 38 13.14 -11.18 -27.99
N ALA A 39 13.92 -11.65 -28.96
CA ALA A 39 15.31 -12.06 -28.77
C ALA A 39 16.26 -10.94 -28.27
N LYS A 40 15.88 -9.67 -28.45
CA LYS A 40 16.65 -8.51 -27.95
C LYS A 40 16.20 -8.03 -26.58
N VAL A 41 14.91 -8.13 -26.29
CA VAL A 41 14.31 -7.59 -25.05
C VAL A 41 14.18 -8.62 -23.94
N ASN A 42 14.40 -9.91 -24.23
CA ASN A 42 14.35 -11.03 -23.29
C ASN A 42 15.52 -11.98 -23.57
N THR A 43 16.64 -11.77 -22.89
CA THR A 43 17.86 -12.58 -23.03
C THR A 43 18.02 -13.61 -21.90
N THR A 44 17.13 -13.60 -20.90
CA THR A 44 17.17 -14.44 -19.70
C THR A 44 16.11 -15.54 -19.67
N GLY A 45 15.31 -15.68 -20.74
CA GLY A 45 14.37 -16.80 -20.89
C GLY A 45 13.09 -16.67 -20.07
N LEU A 46 12.65 -15.43 -19.79
CA LEU A 46 11.37 -15.16 -19.13
C LEU A 46 10.19 -15.47 -20.07
N ALA A 47 8.99 -15.61 -19.52
CA ALA A 47 7.76 -15.85 -20.28
C ALA A 47 7.32 -14.61 -21.05
N VAL A 48 8.07 -14.29 -22.11
CA VAL A 48 7.87 -13.17 -23.02
C VAL A 48 7.82 -13.68 -24.44
N THR A 49 6.76 -13.36 -25.15
CA THR A 49 6.56 -13.65 -26.57
C THR A 49 6.58 -12.36 -27.41
N ASP A 50 6.28 -12.44 -28.70
CA ASP A 50 6.11 -11.23 -29.53
C ASP A 50 4.85 -10.44 -29.20
N THR A 51 3.89 -11.01 -28.48
CA THR A 51 2.57 -10.40 -28.20
C THR A 51 2.20 -10.31 -26.73
N THR A 52 2.83 -11.11 -25.87
CA THR A 52 2.50 -11.21 -24.44
C THR A 52 3.73 -11.24 -23.55
N VAL A 53 3.55 -10.83 -22.30
CA VAL A 53 4.49 -11.02 -21.20
C VAL A 53 3.72 -11.48 -19.98
N THR A 54 4.22 -12.48 -19.27
CA THR A 54 3.58 -13.03 -18.07
C THR A 54 4.16 -12.43 -16.81
N VAL A 55 3.27 -12.02 -15.88
CA VAL A 55 3.63 -11.57 -14.51
C VAL A 55 2.89 -12.42 -13.49
N GLY A 56 3.45 -12.53 -12.28
CA GLY A 56 2.82 -13.18 -11.14
C GLY A 56 2.09 -12.19 -10.25
N ILE A 57 0.98 -12.62 -9.65
CA ILE A 57 0.34 -11.99 -8.49
C ILE A 57 0.25 -13.05 -7.40
N LEU A 58 0.87 -12.80 -6.24
CA LEU A 58 0.90 -13.74 -5.12
C LEU A 58 0.56 -13.02 -3.82
N HIS A 59 -0.67 -13.18 -3.39
CA HIS A 59 -1.21 -12.64 -2.13
C HIS A 59 -2.09 -13.68 -1.46
N SER A 60 -2.44 -13.46 -0.19
CA SER A 60 -3.42 -14.31 0.50
C SER A 60 -4.83 -13.96 0.05
N ALA A 61 -5.39 -14.75 -0.88
CA ALA A 61 -6.80 -14.68 -1.23
C ALA A 61 -7.68 -15.40 -0.19
N THR A 62 -7.08 -16.26 0.64
CA THR A 62 -7.73 -17.00 1.73
C THR A 62 -6.96 -16.87 3.04
N GLY A 63 -7.60 -17.25 4.16
CA GLY A 63 -7.03 -17.18 5.51
C GLY A 63 -7.17 -15.83 6.19
N THR A 64 -6.47 -15.66 7.33
CA THR A 64 -6.63 -14.47 8.20
C THR A 64 -6.17 -13.16 7.56
N MET A 65 -5.27 -13.20 6.58
CA MET A 65 -4.76 -12.02 5.88
C MET A 65 -5.60 -11.63 4.66
N ALA A 66 -6.58 -12.44 4.24
CA ALA A 66 -7.40 -12.14 3.06
C ALA A 66 -8.10 -10.76 3.16
N ILE A 67 -8.51 -10.33 4.35
CA ILE A 67 -9.10 -9.01 4.59
C ILE A 67 -8.17 -7.87 4.19
N SER A 68 -6.86 -8.05 4.36
CA SER A 68 -5.83 -7.04 4.07
C SER A 68 -5.26 -7.15 2.65
N GLU A 69 -5.38 -8.32 2.00
CA GLU A 69 -4.68 -8.62 0.74
C GLU A 69 -5.58 -8.65 -0.49
N THR A 70 -6.90 -8.82 -0.32
CA THR A 70 -7.85 -8.82 -1.45
C THR A 70 -7.80 -7.51 -2.24
N GLY A 71 -7.68 -6.38 -1.56
CA GLY A 71 -7.56 -5.07 -2.21
C GLY A 71 -6.32 -4.96 -3.09
N SER A 72 -5.18 -5.51 -2.66
CA SER A 72 -3.94 -5.53 -3.42
C SER A 72 -4.10 -6.30 -4.74
N ILE A 73 -4.67 -7.52 -4.69
CA ILE A 73 -4.97 -8.31 -5.90
C ILE A 73 -5.85 -7.53 -6.88
N GLN A 74 -6.85 -6.84 -6.38
CA GLN A 74 -7.77 -6.03 -7.19
C GLN A 74 -7.04 -4.84 -7.82
N ALA A 75 -6.25 -4.12 -7.06
CA ALA A 75 -5.53 -2.95 -7.52
C ALA A 75 -4.48 -3.27 -8.60
N GLU A 76 -3.74 -4.35 -8.43
CA GLU A 76 -2.77 -4.84 -9.41
C GLU A 76 -3.44 -5.27 -10.71
N LYS A 77 -4.56 -6.00 -10.63
CA LYS A 77 -5.36 -6.36 -11.82
C LYS A 77 -5.93 -5.15 -12.54
N LEU A 78 -6.38 -4.13 -11.80
CA LEU A 78 -6.85 -2.88 -12.40
C LEU A 78 -5.72 -2.17 -13.13
N ALA A 79 -4.54 -2.03 -12.51
CA ALA A 79 -3.37 -1.43 -13.12
C ALA A 79 -2.97 -2.17 -14.40
N ILE A 80 -2.91 -3.51 -14.35
CA ILE A 80 -2.58 -4.34 -15.51
C ILE A 80 -3.63 -4.19 -16.64
N ALA A 81 -4.92 -4.15 -16.32
CA ALA A 81 -5.97 -3.91 -17.30
C ALA A 81 -5.83 -2.54 -17.98
N GLN A 82 -5.51 -1.50 -17.21
CA GLN A 82 -5.28 -0.15 -17.73
C GLN A 82 -4.00 -0.10 -18.59
N ILE A 83 -2.91 -0.73 -18.18
CA ILE A 83 -1.68 -0.86 -18.96
C ILE A 83 -1.97 -1.57 -20.28
N ASN A 84 -2.72 -2.66 -20.26
CA ASN A 84 -3.10 -3.40 -21.47
C ASN A 84 -3.98 -2.57 -22.41
N ALA A 85 -4.86 -1.73 -21.88
CA ALA A 85 -5.73 -0.85 -22.66
C ALA A 85 -4.95 0.23 -23.43
N VAL A 86 -3.76 0.62 -22.93
CA VAL A 86 -2.89 1.64 -23.57
C VAL A 86 -1.73 1.03 -24.37
N GLY A 87 -1.80 -0.27 -24.70
CA GLY A 87 -0.83 -0.94 -25.58
C GLY A 87 0.16 -1.86 -24.88
N GLY A 88 -0.01 -2.09 -23.57
CA GLY A 88 0.81 -3.03 -22.81
C GLY A 88 2.21 -2.50 -22.48
N VAL A 89 3.21 -3.37 -22.53
CA VAL A 89 4.61 -3.08 -22.21
C VAL A 89 5.49 -3.48 -23.40
N LEU A 90 6.21 -2.55 -24.00
CA LEU A 90 6.95 -2.73 -25.26
C LEU A 90 6.08 -3.43 -26.35
N GLY A 91 4.80 -3.05 -26.44
CA GLY A 91 3.84 -3.62 -27.40
C GLY A 91 3.27 -4.98 -27.03
N ARG A 92 3.50 -5.48 -25.84
CA ARG A 92 3.03 -6.79 -25.35
C ARG A 92 1.96 -6.62 -24.30
N LYS A 93 0.89 -7.41 -24.40
CA LYS A 93 -0.12 -7.51 -23.35
C LYS A 93 0.45 -8.26 -22.15
N ILE A 94 0.14 -7.79 -20.96
CA ILE A 94 0.46 -8.48 -19.71
C ILE A 94 -0.58 -9.58 -19.50
N GLU A 95 -0.13 -10.81 -19.32
CA GLU A 95 -0.89 -11.94 -18.82
C GLU A 95 -0.56 -12.20 -17.36
N VAL A 96 -1.54 -12.62 -16.56
CA VAL A 96 -1.40 -12.77 -15.10
C VAL A 96 -1.53 -14.23 -14.72
N ILE A 97 -0.56 -14.72 -13.95
CA ILE A 97 -0.71 -15.95 -13.17
C ILE A 97 -0.92 -15.52 -11.72
N GLN A 98 -2.10 -15.80 -11.18
CA GLN A 98 -2.41 -15.52 -9.78
C GLN A 98 -2.27 -16.80 -8.96
N GLU A 99 -1.54 -16.70 -7.83
CA GLU A 99 -1.40 -17.74 -6.82
C GLU A 99 -1.96 -17.25 -5.47
N ASP A 100 -2.44 -18.19 -4.66
CA ASP A 100 -2.92 -17.91 -3.30
C ASP A 100 -1.86 -18.35 -2.28
N GLY A 101 -1.38 -17.37 -1.49
CA GLY A 101 -0.44 -17.62 -0.39
C GLY A 101 -1.12 -18.16 0.87
N ALA A 102 -2.47 -18.21 0.90
CA ALA A 102 -3.31 -18.81 1.92
C ALA A 102 -2.98 -18.39 3.38
N SER A 103 -2.41 -17.17 3.57
CA SER A 103 -1.92 -16.68 4.86
C SER A 103 -0.86 -17.59 5.51
N ASP A 104 -0.17 -18.40 4.71
CA ASP A 104 0.83 -19.39 5.16
C ASP A 104 2.18 -19.13 4.49
N TRP A 105 3.17 -18.78 5.25
CA TRP A 105 4.46 -18.32 4.74
C TRP A 105 5.26 -19.37 3.94
N PRO A 106 5.29 -20.66 4.32
CA PRO A 106 5.84 -21.72 3.48
C PRO A 106 5.16 -21.81 2.10
N THR A 107 3.83 -21.66 2.05
CA THR A 107 3.07 -21.64 0.81
C THR A 107 3.49 -20.49 -0.10
N PHE A 108 3.74 -19.28 0.44
CA PHE A 108 4.30 -18.17 -0.33
C PHE A 108 5.63 -18.54 -0.98
N ALA A 109 6.56 -19.17 -0.25
CA ALA A 109 7.84 -19.58 -0.80
C ALA A 109 7.71 -20.64 -1.91
N GLU A 110 6.81 -21.63 -1.73
CA GLU A 110 6.50 -22.64 -2.76
C GLU A 110 5.91 -21.99 -4.03
N LYS A 111 4.94 -21.10 -3.87
CA LYS A 111 4.29 -20.42 -5.00
C LYS A 111 5.24 -19.47 -5.73
N SER A 112 6.11 -18.75 -5.00
CA SER A 112 7.16 -17.93 -5.60
C SER A 112 8.11 -18.77 -6.45
N LYS A 113 8.54 -19.92 -5.93
CA LYS A 113 9.39 -20.85 -6.69
C LYS A 113 8.71 -21.34 -7.97
N LYS A 114 7.40 -21.68 -7.90
CA LYS A 114 6.59 -22.05 -9.07
C LYS A 114 6.58 -20.94 -10.11
N LEU A 115 6.26 -19.69 -9.69
CA LEU A 115 6.18 -18.54 -10.59
C LEU A 115 7.54 -18.26 -11.27
N LEU A 116 8.65 -18.34 -10.54
CA LEU A 116 9.99 -18.03 -11.08
C LEU A 116 10.60 -19.19 -11.86
N GLU A 117 10.59 -20.42 -11.33
CA GLU A 117 11.26 -21.54 -11.93
C GLU A 117 10.44 -22.23 -13.04
N ASN A 118 9.11 -22.36 -12.87
CA ASN A 118 8.26 -23.07 -13.82
C ASN A 118 7.59 -22.11 -14.81
N ASP A 119 6.93 -21.06 -14.27
CA ASP A 119 6.13 -20.13 -15.09
C ASP A 119 6.98 -19.02 -15.71
N LYS A 120 8.25 -18.83 -15.25
CA LYS A 120 9.22 -17.88 -15.78
C LYS A 120 8.68 -16.44 -15.88
N VAL A 121 7.86 -16.03 -14.91
CA VAL A 121 7.26 -14.70 -14.93
C VAL A 121 8.31 -13.58 -14.91
N ALA A 122 7.99 -12.46 -15.57
CA ALA A 122 8.93 -11.33 -15.71
C ALA A 122 9.02 -10.46 -14.44
N ALA A 123 7.99 -10.47 -13.61
CA ALA A 123 7.95 -9.84 -12.29
C ALA A 123 6.82 -10.46 -11.46
N VAL A 124 6.86 -10.27 -10.15
CA VAL A 124 5.79 -10.69 -9.24
C VAL A 124 5.38 -9.50 -8.38
N MET A 125 4.08 -9.27 -8.27
CA MET A 125 3.43 -8.38 -7.32
C MET A 125 3.04 -9.25 -6.14
N ASP A 126 3.62 -9.04 -4.94
CA ASP A 126 3.58 -10.10 -3.93
C ASP A 126 3.70 -9.59 -2.50
N CYS A 127 3.17 -10.40 -1.61
CA CYS A 127 3.28 -10.32 -0.18
C CYS A 127 2.53 -9.14 0.45
N TRP A 128 2.17 -9.35 1.71
CA TRP A 128 1.72 -8.31 2.62
C TRP A 128 2.53 -8.34 3.91
N THR A 129 2.67 -9.50 4.54
CA THR A 129 3.41 -9.61 5.78
C THR A 129 4.93 -9.59 5.55
N SER A 130 5.69 -9.02 6.49
CA SER A 130 7.14 -9.15 6.47
C SER A 130 7.60 -10.62 6.60
N ALA A 131 6.77 -11.47 7.19
CA ALA A 131 7.08 -12.88 7.28
C ALA A 131 6.95 -13.59 5.92
N SER A 132 5.91 -13.31 5.12
CA SER A 132 5.81 -13.84 3.75
C SER A 132 6.95 -13.31 2.89
N ARG A 133 7.25 -12.00 2.95
CA ARG A 133 8.40 -11.42 2.22
C ARG A 133 9.72 -12.10 2.59
N LYS A 134 9.99 -12.31 3.88
CA LYS A 134 11.20 -13.02 4.34
C LYS A 134 11.25 -14.47 3.87
N ALA A 135 10.11 -15.13 3.71
CA ALA A 135 10.03 -16.49 3.19
C ALA A 135 10.34 -16.56 1.68
N VAL A 136 9.85 -15.58 0.91
CA VAL A 136 10.05 -15.56 -0.55
C VAL A 136 11.41 -14.97 -0.95
N LEU A 137 11.99 -14.06 -0.17
CA LEU A 137 13.21 -13.33 -0.52
C LEU A 137 14.37 -14.23 -0.96
N PRO A 138 14.70 -15.34 -0.26
CA PRO A 138 15.78 -16.23 -0.71
C PRO A 138 15.52 -16.85 -2.09
N VAL A 139 14.24 -17.08 -2.46
CA VAL A 139 13.85 -17.60 -3.77
C VAL A 139 14.10 -16.55 -4.84
N PHE A 140 13.64 -15.31 -4.60
CA PHE A 140 13.87 -14.20 -5.54
C PHE A 140 15.36 -13.90 -5.75
N GLU A 141 16.15 -13.90 -4.69
CA GLU A 141 17.59 -13.65 -4.79
C GLU A 141 18.34 -14.76 -5.52
N LYS A 142 18.00 -16.03 -5.24
CA LYS A 142 18.60 -17.19 -5.89
C LYS A 142 18.29 -17.24 -7.39
N ASP A 143 17.03 -17.01 -7.76
CA ASP A 143 16.54 -17.18 -9.13
C ASP A 143 16.55 -15.86 -9.92
N ASN A 144 17.11 -14.80 -9.34
CA ASN A 144 17.13 -13.44 -9.88
C ASN A 144 15.75 -12.96 -10.33
N GLY A 145 14.72 -13.25 -9.53
CA GLY A 145 13.37 -12.76 -9.75
C GLY A 145 13.22 -11.28 -9.37
N LEU A 146 12.13 -10.65 -9.80
CA LEU A 146 11.83 -9.26 -9.48
C LEU A 146 10.52 -9.17 -8.71
N LEU A 147 10.57 -8.63 -7.49
CA LEU A 147 9.46 -8.47 -6.57
C LEU A 147 9.09 -6.99 -6.42
N PHE A 148 7.79 -6.68 -6.52
CA PHE A 148 7.21 -5.41 -6.06
C PHE A 148 6.40 -5.66 -4.78
N TYR A 149 6.91 -5.13 -3.65
CA TYR A 149 6.36 -5.34 -2.32
C TYR A 149 5.58 -4.10 -1.86
N PRO A 150 4.24 -4.18 -1.69
CA PRO A 150 3.42 -2.97 -1.50
C PRO A 150 3.27 -2.52 -0.04
N THR A 151 3.63 -3.34 0.94
CA THR A 151 3.25 -3.09 2.33
C THR A 151 4.30 -2.26 3.05
N PHE A 152 3.83 -1.38 3.95
CA PHE A 152 4.69 -0.75 4.95
C PHE A 152 5.41 -1.82 5.80
N TYR A 153 6.64 -1.52 6.25
CA TYR A 153 7.42 -2.53 6.97
C TYR A 153 8.47 -1.92 7.91
N GLU A 154 9.13 -2.75 8.68
CA GLU A 154 10.08 -2.37 9.73
C GLU A 154 11.42 -1.82 9.24
N GLY A 155 11.68 -1.81 7.92
CA GLY A 155 13.03 -1.56 7.41
C GLY A 155 13.98 -2.72 7.71
N LEU A 156 15.27 -2.40 7.91
CA LEU A 156 16.35 -3.35 8.23
C LEU A 156 16.53 -4.44 7.16
N GLU A 157 16.15 -4.11 5.93
CA GLU A 157 16.29 -4.95 4.75
C GLU A 157 16.45 -4.11 3.50
N GLN A 158 17.28 -4.58 2.60
CA GLN A 158 17.39 -4.06 1.25
C GLN A 158 17.84 -5.23 0.35
N SER A 159 17.15 -5.44 -0.76
CA SER A 159 17.53 -6.42 -1.78
C SER A 159 17.49 -5.80 -3.16
N LYS A 160 18.44 -6.18 -4.03
CA LYS A 160 18.40 -5.75 -5.43
C LYS A 160 17.17 -6.28 -6.18
N ASN A 161 16.60 -7.36 -5.69
CA ASN A 161 15.48 -8.06 -6.31
C ASN A 161 14.11 -7.55 -5.86
N VAL A 162 14.06 -6.54 -4.98
CA VAL A 162 12.81 -6.02 -4.40
C VAL A 162 12.70 -4.52 -4.58
N PHE A 163 11.55 -4.06 -5.10
CA PHE A 163 11.12 -2.68 -4.99
C PHE A 163 10.04 -2.58 -3.90
N TYR A 164 10.29 -1.74 -2.91
CA TYR A 164 9.43 -1.54 -1.75
C TYR A 164 8.54 -0.33 -2.03
N THR A 165 7.27 -0.57 -2.36
CA THR A 165 6.34 0.53 -2.65
C THR A 165 5.56 1.00 -1.43
N GLY A 166 5.64 0.28 -0.30
CA GLY A 166 5.19 0.72 1.02
C GLY A 166 6.23 1.55 1.76
N GLN A 167 5.83 2.15 2.88
CA GLN A 167 6.71 2.93 3.75
C GLN A 167 7.59 2.01 4.61
N GLU A 168 8.80 2.50 4.95
CA GLU A 168 9.65 1.85 5.94
C GLU A 168 9.61 2.60 7.30
N ALA A 169 10.38 2.13 8.27
CA ALA A 169 10.30 2.59 9.67
C ALA A 169 10.48 4.10 9.85
N THR A 170 11.38 4.75 9.09
CA THR A 170 11.62 6.21 9.25
C THR A 170 10.44 7.03 8.77
N GLN A 171 9.77 6.56 7.73
CA GLN A 171 8.64 7.23 7.09
C GLN A 171 7.34 7.04 7.86
N GLN A 172 7.13 5.90 8.51
CA GLN A 172 5.88 5.58 9.20
C GLN A 172 6.04 5.55 10.73
N ILE A 173 6.96 4.73 11.26
CA ILE A 173 7.05 4.47 12.70
C ILE A 173 7.59 5.69 13.43
N LEU A 174 8.78 6.17 13.03
CA LEU A 174 9.44 7.29 13.71
C LEU A 174 8.65 8.58 13.53
N ALA A 175 8.31 8.92 12.30
CA ALA A 175 7.55 10.13 12.00
C ALA A 175 6.14 10.13 12.61
N GLY A 176 5.46 8.96 12.67
CA GLY A 176 4.16 8.81 13.32
C GLY A 176 4.23 8.98 14.84
N LEU A 177 5.27 8.44 15.48
CA LEU A 177 5.51 8.62 16.91
C LEU A 177 5.85 10.06 17.27
N ASP A 178 6.67 10.73 16.45
CA ASP A 178 6.98 12.15 16.63
C ASP A 178 5.70 12.99 16.62
N TRP A 179 4.85 12.77 15.62
CA TRP A 179 3.60 13.51 15.49
C TRP A 179 2.67 13.27 16.68
N ILE A 180 2.35 12.00 17.02
CA ILE A 180 1.38 11.71 18.07
C ILE A 180 1.86 12.16 19.45
N THR A 181 3.17 12.05 19.72
CA THR A 181 3.79 12.50 20.97
C THR A 181 3.65 13.99 21.14
N LYS A 182 3.96 14.75 20.09
CA LYS A 182 3.84 16.22 20.08
C LYS A 182 2.37 16.66 20.18
N GLU A 183 1.52 16.08 19.36
CA GLU A 183 0.09 16.44 19.27
C GLU A 183 -0.66 16.17 20.59
N LYS A 184 -0.39 15.06 21.23
CA LYS A 184 -1.06 14.66 22.48
C LYS A 184 -0.27 14.99 23.73
N LYS A 185 0.95 15.53 23.60
CA LYS A 185 1.88 15.74 24.72
C LYS A 185 2.09 14.46 25.54
N ALA A 186 2.10 13.32 24.83
CA ALA A 186 2.12 12.01 25.42
C ALA A 186 3.45 11.69 26.10
N LYS A 187 3.39 11.00 27.25
CA LYS A 187 4.55 10.56 28.03
C LYS A 187 4.59 9.05 28.23
N THR A 188 3.44 8.39 28.14
CA THR A 188 3.32 6.96 28.43
C THR A 188 2.66 6.24 27.24
N PHE A 189 3.24 5.09 26.89
CA PHE A 189 2.84 4.30 25.74
C PHE A 189 2.62 2.84 26.13
N TYR A 190 1.59 2.23 25.55
CA TYR A 190 1.37 0.80 25.60
C TYR A 190 1.48 0.25 24.18
N LEU A 191 2.39 -0.68 23.95
CA LEU A 191 2.65 -1.28 22.65
C LEU A 191 1.89 -2.59 22.54
N ILE A 192 1.19 -2.79 21.40
CA ILE A 192 0.52 -4.06 21.10
C ILE A 192 0.71 -4.41 19.63
N GLY A 193 1.04 -5.67 19.34
CA GLY A 193 1.20 -6.16 17.97
C GLY A 193 0.82 -7.62 17.81
N SER A 194 0.66 -8.04 16.56
CA SER A 194 0.60 -9.46 16.23
C SER A 194 1.97 -10.12 16.44
N ASP A 195 1.99 -11.40 16.79
CA ASP A 195 3.20 -12.11 17.17
C ASP A 195 3.92 -12.69 15.95
N TYR A 196 4.61 -11.82 15.20
CA TYR A 196 5.54 -12.19 14.13
C TYR A 196 6.59 -11.08 13.91
N ILE A 197 7.48 -11.24 12.93
CA ILE A 197 8.68 -10.41 12.80
C ILE A 197 8.38 -8.91 12.68
N TRP A 198 7.38 -8.50 11.85
CA TRP A 198 7.11 -7.07 11.62
C TRP A 198 6.69 -6.32 12.90
N PRO A 199 5.65 -6.75 13.66
CA PRO A 199 5.27 -6.04 14.88
C PRO A 199 6.38 -6.08 15.94
N ARG A 200 7.05 -7.21 16.11
CA ARG A 200 8.15 -7.32 17.08
C ARG A 200 9.30 -6.37 16.78
N THR A 201 9.74 -6.30 15.54
CA THR A 201 10.82 -5.39 15.14
C THR A 201 10.34 -3.92 15.17
N SER A 202 9.13 -3.65 14.69
CA SER A 202 8.54 -2.30 14.75
C SER A 202 8.40 -1.79 16.17
N MET A 203 7.97 -2.65 17.13
CA MET A 203 7.85 -2.26 18.54
C MET A 203 9.21 -2.08 19.21
N LYS A 204 10.23 -2.85 18.82
CA LYS A 204 11.61 -2.61 19.27
C LYS A 204 12.10 -1.22 18.83
N ILE A 205 11.88 -0.88 17.57
CA ILE A 205 12.21 0.45 17.03
C ILE A 205 11.40 1.54 17.75
N ALA A 206 10.09 1.35 17.87
CA ALA A 206 9.19 2.28 18.55
C ALA A 206 9.57 2.50 20.03
N ARG A 207 9.84 1.44 20.79
CA ARG A 207 10.30 1.53 22.18
C ARG A 207 11.55 2.38 22.29
N LYS A 208 12.56 2.08 21.47
CA LYS A 208 13.82 2.82 21.48
C LYS A 208 13.58 4.31 21.17
N HIS A 209 12.78 4.62 20.15
CA HIS A 209 12.45 5.99 19.79
C HIS A 209 11.73 6.72 20.93
N ILE A 210 10.71 6.07 21.53
CA ILE A 210 9.95 6.63 22.65
C ILE A 210 10.86 6.94 23.85
N GLU A 211 11.71 5.97 24.24
CA GLU A 211 12.48 6.09 25.48
C GLU A 211 13.74 6.96 25.31
N GLU A 212 14.46 6.81 24.18
CA GLU A 212 15.73 7.51 23.98
C GLU A 212 15.58 8.90 23.32
N HIS A 213 14.63 9.07 22.38
CA HIS A 213 14.48 10.31 21.62
C HIS A 213 13.31 11.18 22.14
N LEU A 214 12.14 10.58 22.35
CA LEU A 214 10.96 11.33 22.78
C LEU A 214 10.88 11.52 24.31
N LYS A 215 11.77 10.88 25.07
CA LYS A 215 11.80 10.91 26.55
C LYS A 215 10.48 10.47 27.18
N GLY A 216 9.76 9.58 26.49
CA GLY A 216 8.57 8.90 26.96
C GLY A 216 8.89 7.61 27.70
N LYS A 217 7.86 6.90 28.13
CA LYS A 217 7.97 5.62 28.84
C LYS A 217 7.03 4.59 28.22
N VAL A 218 7.53 3.42 27.90
CA VAL A 218 6.71 2.25 27.56
C VAL A 218 6.27 1.56 28.84
N VAL A 219 4.97 1.59 29.15
CA VAL A 219 4.38 1.05 30.37
C VAL A 219 3.84 -0.36 30.23
N GLY A 220 3.80 -0.89 29.00
CA GLY A 220 3.45 -2.26 28.67
C GLY A 220 3.73 -2.58 27.22
N GLU A 221 3.97 -3.85 26.92
CA GLU A 221 4.18 -4.36 25.59
C GLU A 221 3.67 -5.80 25.51
N GLU A 222 2.80 -6.07 24.56
CA GLU A 222 2.14 -7.36 24.41
C GLU A 222 2.07 -7.78 22.95
N TYR A 223 2.11 -9.08 22.73
CA TYR A 223 1.95 -9.67 21.41
C TYR A 223 0.87 -10.75 21.45
N VAL A 224 0.06 -10.82 20.40
CA VAL A 224 -1.01 -11.80 20.23
C VAL A 224 -0.76 -12.60 18.96
N ALA A 225 -1.07 -13.88 18.98
CA ALA A 225 -0.88 -14.72 17.80
C ALA A 225 -1.65 -14.15 16.58
N LEU A 226 -1.07 -14.30 15.39
CA LEU A 226 -1.74 -13.90 14.15
C LEU A 226 -3.04 -14.72 14.00
N GLY A 227 -4.17 -14.03 13.81
CA GLY A 227 -5.50 -14.66 13.75
C GLY A 227 -6.17 -14.84 15.14
N ASP A 228 -5.49 -14.51 16.24
CA ASP A 228 -6.09 -14.57 17.58
C ASP A 228 -7.24 -13.55 17.70
N THR A 229 -8.25 -13.95 18.46
CA THR A 229 -9.46 -13.17 18.73
C THR A 229 -9.68 -12.88 20.23
N GLN A 230 -8.71 -13.17 21.09
CA GLN A 230 -8.84 -13.05 22.54
C GLN A 230 -7.98 -11.90 23.10
N PHE A 231 -8.59 -10.74 23.30
CA PHE A 231 -7.89 -9.52 23.74
C PHE A 231 -8.21 -9.10 25.18
N GLY A 232 -9.07 -9.82 25.90
CA GLY A 232 -9.53 -9.44 27.23
C GLY A 232 -8.40 -9.23 28.25
N SER A 233 -7.38 -10.09 28.25
CA SER A 233 -6.22 -9.96 29.14
C SER A 233 -5.43 -8.67 28.87
N VAL A 234 -5.11 -8.41 27.60
CA VAL A 234 -4.37 -7.20 27.17
C VAL A 234 -5.15 -5.94 27.51
N ILE A 235 -6.46 -5.93 27.21
CA ILE A 235 -7.35 -4.80 27.51
C ILE A 235 -7.39 -4.50 29.01
N ASN A 236 -7.45 -5.53 29.87
CA ASN A 236 -7.40 -5.33 31.31
C ASN A 236 -6.07 -4.72 31.77
N LYS A 237 -4.94 -5.17 31.22
CA LYS A 237 -3.62 -4.58 31.50
C LYS A 237 -3.56 -3.10 31.07
N ILE A 238 -4.08 -2.76 29.90
CA ILE A 238 -4.17 -1.36 29.41
C ILE A 238 -5.00 -0.50 30.37
N LYS A 239 -6.15 -0.99 30.85
CA LYS A 239 -6.99 -0.29 31.85
C LYS A 239 -6.25 -0.02 33.16
N LEU A 240 -5.43 -0.97 33.61
CA LEU A 240 -4.61 -0.83 34.83
C LEU A 240 -3.46 0.18 34.63
N LYS A 241 -2.80 0.13 33.48
CA LYS A 241 -1.62 0.98 33.18
C LYS A 241 -1.99 2.40 32.78
N LYS A 242 -3.18 2.61 32.22
CA LYS A 242 -3.70 3.93 31.76
C LYS A 242 -2.67 4.71 30.94
N PRO A 243 -2.17 4.15 29.82
CA PRO A 243 -1.21 4.85 28.98
C PRO A 243 -1.85 6.08 28.32
N ASP A 244 -1.04 7.10 28.02
CA ASP A 244 -1.51 8.23 27.18
C ASP A 244 -1.85 7.75 25.76
N ILE A 245 -1.04 6.84 25.22
CA ILE A 245 -1.18 6.31 23.86
C ILE A 245 -1.14 4.79 23.87
N ILE A 246 -2.09 4.14 23.18
CA ILE A 246 -1.94 2.79 22.67
C ILE A 246 -1.32 2.89 21.28
N TYR A 247 -0.14 2.28 21.08
CA TYR A 247 0.49 2.17 19.77
C TYR A 247 0.33 0.75 19.25
N ALA A 248 -0.42 0.59 18.15
CA ALA A 248 -0.94 -0.72 17.75
C ALA A 248 -0.43 -1.15 16.37
N ALA A 249 0.04 -2.40 16.28
CA ALA A 249 0.44 -3.13 15.08
C ALA A 249 -0.22 -4.51 15.02
N VAL A 250 -1.52 -4.56 15.30
CA VAL A 250 -2.35 -5.77 15.12
C VAL A 250 -2.78 -5.86 13.68
N VAL A 251 -2.71 -7.03 13.04
CA VAL A 251 -2.97 -7.20 11.61
C VAL A 251 -4.05 -8.23 11.30
N GLY A 252 -4.56 -8.17 10.06
CA GLY A 252 -5.51 -9.14 9.52
C GLY A 252 -6.83 -9.20 10.28
N GLY A 253 -7.45 -10.37 10.28
CA GLY A 253 -8.74 -10.62 10.94
C GLY A 253 -8.76 -10.36 12.44
N SER A 254 -7.61 -10.42 13.13
CA SER A 254 -7.48 -10.09 14.55
C SER A 254 -7.94 -8.67 14.89
N ASN A 255 -7.79 -7.73 13.96
CA ASN A 255 -8.24 -6.34 14.14
C ASN A 255 -9.75 -6.24 14.45
N VAL A 256 -10.56 -7.10 13.85
CA VAL A 256 -12.02 -7.10 14.07
C VAL A 256 -12.35 -7.37 15.54
N ALA A 257 -11.71 -8.39 16.12
CA ALA A 257 -11.90 -8.73 17.54
C ALA A 257 -11.28 -7.68 18.46
N TRP A 258 -10.09 -7.17 18.13
CA TRP A 258 -9.38 -6.15 18.90
C TRP A 258 -10.25 -4.90 19.11
N PHE A 259 -10.70 -4.28 18.05
CA PHE A 259 -11.45 -3.02 18.13
C PHE A 259 -12.82 -3.20 18.77
N LYS A 260 -13.54 -4.30 18.47
CA LYS A 260 -14.83 -4.59 19.11
C LYS A 260 -14.70 -4.79 20.62
N GLN A 261 -13.72 -5.58 21.07
CA GLN A 261 -13.49 -5.81 22.49
C GLN A 261 -12.99 -4.57 23.21
N LEU A 262 -12.13 -3.76 22.56
CA LEU A 262 -11.65 -2.50 23.10
C LEU A 262 -12.84 -1.54 23.38
N ASN A 263 -13.74 -1.38 22.42
CA ASN A 263 -14.93 -0.54 22.56
C ASN A 263 -15.88 -1.11 23.63
N ALA A 264 -16.16 -2.41 23.62
CA ALA A 264 -17.00 -3.07 24.63
C ALA A 264 -16.44 -2.88 26.05
N ALA A 265 -15.11 -2.80 26.17
CA ALA A 265 -14.43 -2.52 27.45
C ALA A 265 -14.44 -1.02 27.81
N GLY A 266 -15.03 -0.15 26.99
CA GLY A 266 -15.15 1.29 27.21
C GLY A 266 -13.89 2.10 26.89
N LEU A 267 -12.92 1.53 26.16
CA LEU A 267 -11.70 2.21 25.70
C LEU A 267 -11.88 2.75 24.27
N ASN A 268 -12.92 3.52 24.03
CA ASN A 268 -13.12 4.25 22.78
C ASN A 268 -12.25 5.52 22.71
N ALA A 269 -12.20 6.18 21.57
CA ALA A 269 -11.35 7.35 21.34
C ALA A 269 -11.66 8.58 22.23
N LYS A 270 -12.81 8.63 22.89
CA LYS A 270 -13.14 9.69 23.87
C LYS A 270 -12.38 9.49 25.19
N LYS A 271 -11.95 8.25 25.49
CA LYS A 271 -11.29 7.89 26.75
C LYS A 271 -9.84 7.45 26.57
N GLN A 272 -9.48 7.02 25.38
CA GLN A 272 -8.15 6.48 25.09
C GLN A 272 -7.69 6.94 23.72
N THR A 273 -6.51 7.49 23.61
CA THR A 273 -5.89 7.77 22.31
C THR A 273 -5.18 6.51 21.80
N MET A 274 -5.33 6.23 20.50
CA MET A 274 -4.61 5.16 19.82
C MET A 274 -4.07 5.68 18.49
N LEU A 275 -2.83 5.29 18.19
CA LEU A 275 -2.25 5.35 16.85
C LEU A 275 -1.98 3.92 16.38
N THR A 276 -2.61 3.53 15.28
CA THR A 276 -2.30 2.26 14.62
C THR A 276 -1.44 2.50 13.39
N ILE A 277 -0.57 1.52 13.11
CA ILE A 277 0.30 1.50 11.91
C ILE A 277 -0.06 0.34 10.98
N SER A 278 -1.26 -0.24 11.13
CA SER A 278 -1.68 -1.44 10.40
C SER A 278 -3.16 -1.44 9.98
N VAL A 279 -3.90 -0.37 10.22
CA VAL A 279 -5.32 -0.29 9.85
C VAL A 279 -5.52 0.73 8.76
N THR A 280 -6.05 0.26 7.66
CA THR A 280 -6.43 1.02 6.47
C THR A 280 -7.93 0.86 6.19
N GLU A 281 -8.43 1.45 5.13
CA GLU A 281 -9.82 1.28 4.71
C GLU A 281 -10.20 -0.20 4.48
N ASP A 282 -9.24 -1.03 4.09
CA ASP A 282 -9.47 -2.47 3.84
C ASP A 282 -9.89 -3.19 5.15
N GLU A 283 -9.19 -2.97 6.25
CA GLU A 283 -9.53 -3.55 7.55
C GLU A 283 -10.82 -2.96 8.12
N VAL A 284 -11.09 -1.68 7.85
CA VAL A 284 -12.29 -0.99 8.35
C VAL A 284 -13.58 -1.62 7.86
N LEU A 285 -13.60 -2.23 6.67
CA LEU A 285 -14.76 -3.00 6.19
C LEU A 285 -15.20 -4.10 7.16
N GLY A 286 -14.24 -4.80 7.76
CA GLY A 286 -14.53 -5.88 8.72
C GLY A 286 -14.71 -5.40 10.15
N ILE A 287 -14.00 -4.34 10.54
CA ILE A 287 -14.03 -3.78 11.90
C ILE A 287 -15.35 -3.02 12.14
N GLY A 288 -15.80 -2.24 11.14
CA GLY A 288 -16.86 -1.24 11.24
C GLY A 288 -16.33 0.10 11.70
N GLY A 289 -16.64 1.17 10.94
CA GLY A 289 -16.14 2.52 11.21
C GLY A 289 -16.51 3.04 12.61
N GLU A 290 -17.66 2.63 13.14
CA GLU A 290 -18.12 2.98 14.50
C GLU A 290 -17.16 2.47 15.60
N ASN A 291 -16.41 1.38 15.34
CA ASN A 291 -15.46 0.84 16.28
C ASN A 291 -14.09 1.56 16.23
N LEU A 292 -13.86 2.32 15.18
CA LEU A 292 -12.61 3.06 14.94
C LEU A 292 -12.77 4.57 15.14
N GLU A 293 -14.00 5.09 15.17
CA GLU A 293 -14.29 6.53 15.19
C GLU A 293 -13.44 7.28 16.22
N GLY A 294 -12.62 8.23 15.72
CA GLY A 294 -11.76 9.08 16.52
C GLY A 294 -10.35 8.56 16.80
N PHE A 295 -10.03 7.29 16.52
CA PHE A 295 -8.66 6.77 16.53
C PHE A 295 -7.87 7.22 15.31
N TYR A 296 -6.56 7.06 15.34
CA TYR A 296 -5.64 7.52 14.31
C TYR A 296 -4.93 6.36 13.63
N SER A 297 -4.67 6.51 12.32
CA SER A 297 -3.74 5.67 11.57
C SER A 297 -2.63 6.51 10.97
N ALA A 298 -1.41 5.96 10.94
CA ALA A 298 -0.24 6.53 10.28
C ALA A 298 0.03 5.78 8.98
N MET A 299 -0.23 6.42 7.83
CA MET A 299 -0.15 5.84 6.49
C MET A 299 0.36 6.87 5.50
N LYS A 300 0.73 6.47 4.29
CA LYS A 300 1.05 7.39 3.20
C LYS A 300 -0.18 7.77 2.36
N TYR A 301 -1.21 6.95 2.39
CA TYR A 301 -2.43 7.14 1.60
C TYR A 301 -3.69 6.91 2.45
N PHE A 302 -4.72 7.67 2.14
CA PHE A 302 -6.10 7.46 2.55
C PHE A 302 -7.01 7.69 1.35
N GLN A 303 -8.07 6.88 1.18
CA GLN A 303 -9.01 7.02 0.08
C GLN A 303 -9.64 8.41 -0.01
N SER A 304 -9.72 9.10 1.12
CA SER A 304 -10.28 10.45 1.24
C SER A 304 -9.37 11.58 0.73
N LEU A 305 -8.13 11.28 0.33
CA LEU A 305 -7.20 12.28 -0.23
C LEU A 305 -7.82 13.04 -1.38
N LYS A 306 -7.55 14.35 -1.41
CA LYS A 306 -8.04 15.28 -2.44
C LYS A 306 -6.89 15.72 -3.34
N ASN A 307 -6.77 15.06 -4.47
CA ASN A 307 -5.89 15.44 -5.56
C ASN A 307 -6.42 14.83 -6.88
N PRO A 308 -6.09 15.40 -8.05
CA PRO A 308 -6.63 14.96 -9.34
C PRO A 308 -6.42 13.47 -9.65
N ASN A 309 -5.28 12.89 -9.21
CA ASN A 309 -4.96 11.48 -9.48
C ASN A 309 -5.89 10.55 -8.67
N ASN A 310 -6.10 10.86 -7.41
CA ASN A 310 -6.98 10.07 -6.55
C ASN A 310 -8.45 10.23 -6.95
N ASP A 311 -8.84 11.46 -7.34
CA ASP A 311 -10.20 11.75 -7.83
C ASP A 311 -10.52 10.98 -9.12
N ALA A 312 -9.50 10.63 -9.93
CA ALA A 312 -9.64 9.74 -11.09
C ALA A 312 -9.60 8.25 -10.71
N PHE A 313 -8.72 7.87 -9.79
CA PHE A 313 -8.47 6.46 -9.43
C PHE A 313 -9.63 5.82 -8.66
N VAL A 314 -10.16 6.50 -7.65
CA VAL A 314 -11.23 5.94 -6.79
C VAL A 314 -12.48 5.53 -7.56
N PRO A 315 -13.04 6.35 -8.49
CA PRO A 315 -14.18 5.94 -9.30
C PRO A 315 -13.89 4.73 -10.20
N GLU A 316 -12.70 4.65 -10.81
CA GLU A 316 -12.33 3.53 -11.67
C GLU A 316 -12.21 2.23 -10.87
N PHE A 317 -11.61 2.27 -9.67
CA PHE A 317 -11.56 1.12 -8.79
C PHE A 317 -12.95 0.64 -8.38
N LYS A 318 -13.82 1.57 -7.96
CA LYS A 318 -15.20 1.26 -7.58
C LYS A 318 -16.06 0.76 -8.74
N LYS A 319 -15.80 1.23 -9.95
CA LYS A 319 -16.44 0.73 -11.17
C LYS A 319 -16.06 -0.73 -11.45
N ALA A 320 -14.80 -1.08 -11.20
CA ALA A 320 -14.29 -2.43 -11.45
C ALA A 320 -14.75 -3.44 -10.38
N TYR A 321 -14.81 -3.02 -9.10
CA TYR A 321 -15.00 -3.94 -7.96
C TYR A 321 -16.25 -3.67 -7.12
N GLY A 322 -17.08 -2.72 -7.53
CA GLY A 322 -18.35 -2.39 -6.89
C GLY A 322 -18.29 -1.10 -6.05
N GLY A 323 -19.43 -0.43 -5.94
CA GLY A 323 -19.53 0.89 -5.29
C GLY A 323 -19.11 0.92 -3.81
N ASN A 324 -19.16 -0.22 -3.14
CA ASN A 324 -18.74 -0.39 -1.74
C ASN A 324 -17.26 -0.77 -1.60
N ALA A 325 -16.54 -1.00 -2.70
CA ALA A 325 -15.11 -1.28 -2.65
C ALA A 325 -14.36 -0.09 -2.03
N VAL A 326 -13.38 -0.40 -1.21
CA VAL A 326 -12.52 0.59 -0.55
C VAL A 326 -11.09 0.43 -1.02
N ILE A 327 -10.28 1.44 -0.77
CA ILE A 327 -8.88 1.49 -1.17
C ILE A 327 -8.08 1.92 0.04
N GLY A 328 -7.39 0.97 0.66
CA GLY A 328 -6.42 1.26 1.72
C GLY A 328 -5.05 1.64 1.18
N ASP A 329 -4.16 1.97 2.09
CA ASP A 329 -2.77 2.34 1.80
C ASP A 329 -2.03 1.27 0.98
N VAL A 330 -2.11 0.00 1.42
CA VAL A 330 -1.43 -1.11 0.75
C VAL A 330 -2.06 -1.42 -0.61
N THR A 331 -3.39 -1.34 -0.71
CA THR A 331 -4.12 -1.47 -1.96
C THR A 331 -3.65 -0.43 -2.99
N GLN A 332 -3.50 0.83 -2.57
CA GLN A 332 -2.97 1.88 -3.44
C GLN A 332 -1.50 1.65 -3.80
N ALA A 333 -0.68 1.22 -2.84
CA ALA A 333 0.73 0.91 -3.10
C ALA A 333 0.91 -0.27 -4.07
N ALA A 334 0.04 -1.27 -4.00
CA ALA A 334 -0.02 -2.40 -4.92
C ALA A 334 -0.34 -1.95 -6.35
N TYR A 335 -1.27 -0.99 -6.51
CA TYR A 335 -1.55 -0.39 -7.82
C TYR A 335 -0.31 0.22 -8.49
N LEU A 336 0.67 0.70 -7.71
CA LEU A 336 1.90 1.29 -8.26
C LEU A 336 2.84 0.25 -8.86
N GLY A 337 2.87 -0.97 -8.33
CA GLY A 337 3.82 -2.02 -8.73
C GLY A 337 3.85 -2.26 -10.24
N PRO A 338 2.71 -2.59 -10.90
CA PRO A 338 2.67 -2.81 -12.35
C PRO A 338 3.08 -1.58 -13.17
N TRP A 339 2.73 -0.36 -12.74
CA TRP A 339 3.11 0.88 -13.41
C TRP A 339 4.61 1.16 -13.31
N LEU A 340 5.22 0.93 -12.14
CA LEU A 340 6.66 1.06 -11.94
C LEU A 340 7.40 0.00 -12.75
N TRP A 341 6.93 -1.26 -12.73
CA TRP A 341 7.53 -2.30 -13.56
C TRP A 341 7.49 -1.95 -15.05
N LYS A 342 6.32 -1.51 -15.56
CA LYS A 342 6.20 -1.02 -16.94
C LYS A 342 7.23 0.06 -17.24
N ALA A 343 7.34 1.06 -16.38
CA ALA A 343 8.29 2.15 -16.56
C ALA A 343 9.75 1.66 -16.58
N GLY A 344 10.08 0.72 -15.69
CA GLY A 344 11.42 0.10 -15.66
C GLY A 344 11.75 -0.66 -16.96
N VAL A 345 10.83 -1.49 -17.43
CA VAL A 345 10.99 -2.24 -18.70
C VAL A 345 11.14 -1.29 -19.89
N GLU A 346 10.31 -0.26 -19.98
CA GLU A 346 10.37 0.70 -21.11
C GLU A 346 11.64 1.55 -21.10
N ARG A 347 12.11 1.97 -19.93
CA ARG A 347 13.38 2.69 -19.78
C ARG A 347 14.57 1.80 -20.08
N ALA A 348 14.51 0.54 -19.69
CA ALA A 348 15.56 -0.45 -19.97
C ALA A 348 15.56 -0.91 -21.44
N GLY A 349 14.42 -0.81 -22.14
CA GLY A 349 14.19 -1.46 -23.43
C GLY A 349 14.34 -2.99 -23.34
N SER A 350 14.03 -3.58 -22.18
CA SER A 350 14.28 -5.00 -21.87
C SER A 350 13.36 -5.48 -20.75
N PHE A 351 13.04 -6.78 -20.78
CA PHE A 351 12.37 -7.49 -19.67
C PHE A 351 13.37 -8.11 -18.69
N ASP A 352 14.66 -8.17 -19.04
CA ASP A 352 15.71 -8.77 -18.19
C ASP A 352 15.77 -8.06 -16.83
N VAL A 353 15.68 -8.80 -15.74
CA VAL A 353 15.54 -8.27 -14.37
C VAL A 353 16.62 -7.26 -14.03
N ASP A 354 17.90 -7.59 -14.26
CA ASP A 354 19.01 -6.69 -13.90
C ASP A 354 18.94 -5.34 -14.65
N LYS A 355 18.47 -5.34 -15.90
CA LYS A 355 18.29 -4.12 -16.69
C LYS A 355 17.11 -3.29 -16.17
N VAL A 356 16.00 -3.94 -15.81
CA VAL A 356 14.82 -3.27 -15.23
C VAL A 356 15.19 -2.66 -13.88
N VAL A 357 15.87 -3.42 -13.03
CA VAL A 357 16.35 -2.97 -11.72
C VAL A 357 17.24 -1.74 -11.83
N ALA A 358 18.19 -1.76 -12.77
CA ALA A 358 19.10 -0.63 -12.99
C ALA A 358 18.40 0.62 -13.57
N ALA A 359 17.28 0.44 -14.26
CA ALA A 359 16.58 1.53 -14.94
C ALA A 359 15.58 2.29 -14.04
N LEU A 360 15.11 1.69 -12.95
CA LEU A 360 14.07 2.28 -12.11
C LEU A 360 14.53 3.39 -11.15
N PRO A 361 15.71 3.33 -10.52
CA PRO A 361 16.15 4.39 -9.63
C PRO A 361 16.09 5.78 -10.28
N GLY A 362 15.55 6.75 -9.53
CA GLY A 362 15.32 8.10 -10.02
C GLY A 362 14.06 8.29 -10.88
N TYR A 363 13.27 7.24 -11.13
CA TYR A 363 12.00 7.39 -11.83
C TYR A 363 10.99 8.13 -10.96
N GLU A 364 10.28 9.07 -11.56
CA GLU A 364 9.24 9.88 -10.91
C GLU A 364 7.86 9.53 -11.49
N LEU A 365 6.96 9.08 -10.62
CA LEU A 365 5.56 8.80 -10.97
C LEU A 365 4.69 9.91 -10.41
N THR A 366 4.31 10.85 -11.26
CA THR A 366 3.48 12.02 -10.89
C THR A 366 1.98 11.72 -10.91
N THR A 367 1.60 10.56 -11.44
CA THR A 367 0.20 10.12 -11.60
C THR A 367 -0.26 9.17 -10.51
N ALA A 368 0.56 8.91 -9.49
CA ALA A 368 0.17 8.05 -8.38
C ALA A 368 -1.02 8.65 -7.59
N PRO A 369 -1.98 7.83 -7.12
CA PRO A 369 -3.11 8.32 -6.33
C PRO A 369 -2.71 9.03 -5.04
N GLU A 370 -1.59 8.65 -4.43
CA GLU A 370 -1.02 9.34 -3.27
C GLU A 370 -0.37 10.70 -3.60
N GLY A 371 -0.17 11.01 -4.88
CA GLY A 371 0.53 12.18 -5.39
C GLY A 371 1.90 11.85 -5.94
N TYR A 372 2.88 12.73 -5.72
CA TYR A 372 4.24 12.55 -6.23
C TYR A 372 4.96 11.37 -5.56
N VAL A 373 5.51 10.50 -6.39
CA VAL A 373 6.32 9.34 -5.99
C VAL A 373 7.64 9.35 -6.77
N LYS A 374 8.74 9.05 -6.09
CA LYS A 374 10.06 8.88 -6.70
C LYS A 374 10.75 7.64 -6.17
N VAL A 375 11.32 6.85 -7.07
CA VAL A 375 12.11 5.67 -6.71
C VAL A 375 13.50 6.10 -6.26
N ASP A 376 13.86 5.77 -5.03
CA ASP A 376 15.19 6.00 -4.46
C ASP A 376 16.19 4.95 -4.96
N PRO A 377 17.51 5.24 -5.01
CA PRO A 377 18.54 4.24 -5.33
C PRO A 377 18.53 3.00 -4.44
N ASN A 378 17.98 3.07 -3.24
CA ASN A 378 17.82 1.93 -2.34
C ASN A 378 16.55 1.09 -2.60
N HIS A 379 15.86 1.32 -3.73
CA HIS A 379 14.64 0.64 -4.18
C HIS A 379 13.36 0.91 -3.37
N HIS A 380 13.39 1.89 -2.49
CA HIS A 380 12.21 2.39 -1.79
C HIS A 380 11.66 3.63 -2.47
N LEU A 381 10.51 4.11 -2.00
CA LEU A 381 9.90 5.32 -2.52
C LEU A 381 10.05 6.49 -1.54
N LEU A 382 10.39 7.68 -2.06
CA LEU A 382 10.14 8.90 -1.30
C LEU A 382 8.64 8.99 -1.03
N SER A 383 8.26 9.27 0.21
CA SER A 383 6.88 9.24 0.65
C SER A 383 6.57 10.33 1.67
N LYS A 384 5.32 10.75 1.74
CA LYS A 384 4.79 11.56 2.83
C LYS A 384 4.17 10.68 3.89
N LEU A 385 4.37 11.02 5.17
CA LEU A 385 3.51 10.50 6.22
C LEU A 385 2.21 11.31 6.24
N ARG A 386 1.09 10.61 6.33
CA ARG A 386 -0.21 11.19 6.66
C ARG A 386 -0.77 10.54 7.92
N ILE A 387 -1.46 11.33 8.70
CA ILE A 387 -2.23 10.83 9.84
C ILE A 387 -3.70 11.01 9.51
N GLY A 388 -4.40 9.89 9.45
CA GLY A 388 -5.84 9.86 9.30
C GLY A 388 -6.53 9.70 10.65
N LYS A 389 -7.57 10.47 10.89
CA LYS A 389 -8.49 10.29 12.02
C LYS A 389 -9.77 9.64 11.49
N TRP A 390 -10.08 8.46 12.00
CA TRP A 390 -11.23 7.70 11.52
C TRP A 390 -12.57 8.34 11.86
N ARG A 391 -13.46 8.28 10.90
CA ARG A 391 -14.86 8.67 11.04
C ARG A 391 -15.75 7.43 11.12
N LYS A 392 -16.98 7.63 11.60
CA LYS A 392 -17.98 6.57 11.73
C LYS A 392 -18.35 5.92 10.38
N ASP A 393 -18.23 6.65 9.28
CA ASP A 393 -18.50 6.14 7.92
C ASP A 393 -17.38 5.24 7.35
N GLY A 394 -16.32 4.98 8.14
CA GLY A 394 -15.18 4.15 7.74
C GLY A 394 -14.16 4.85 6.86
N GLN A 395 -14.31 6.16 6.64
CA GLN A 395 -13.30 6.98 5.98
C GLN A 395 -12.49 7.76 7.02
N ALA A 396 -11.29 8.20 6.65
CA ALA A 396 -10.45 9.00 7.53
C ALA A 396 -10.39 10.46 7.09
N ASP A 397 -10.40 11.39 8.06
CA ASP A 397 -9.98 12.76 7.83
C ASP A 397 -8.46 12.84 7.95
N VAL A 398 -7.77 13.29 6.91
CA VAL A 398 -6.32 13.53 6.97
C VAL A 398 -6.09 14.79 7.81
N VAL A 399 -5.59 14.58 9.02
CA VAL A 399 -5.38 15.66 10.01
C VAL A 399 -3.93 16.17 10.03
N TYR A 400 -3.02 15.46 9.38
CA TYR A 400 -1.63 15.85 9.22
C TYR A 400 -1.06 15.25 7.94
N GLU A 401 -0.20 16.01 7.28
CA GLU A 401 0.65 15.58 6.17
C GLU A 401 2.04 16.14 6.37
N SER A 402 3.06 15.30 6.24
CA SER A 402 4.46 15.71 6.30
C SER A 402 4.96 16.26 4.96
N GLU A 403 6.15 16.86 4.97
CA GLU A 403 6.98 16.94 3.76
C GLU A 403 7.38 15.54 3.29
N LEU A 404 7.94 15.45 2.06
CA LEU A 404 8.49 14.21 1.55
C LEU A 404 9.63 13.73 2.45
N ILE A 405 9.56 12.47 2.87
CA ILE A 405 10.57 11.80 3.68
C ILE A 405 11.35 10.85 2.77
N ALA A 406 12.65 11.06 2.68
CA ALA A 406 13.53 10.12 1.99
C ALA A 406 13.60 8.80 2.79
N PRO A 407 13.57 7.64 2.11
CA PRO A 407 13.63 6.36 2.81
C PRO A 407 15.03 6.09 3.33
N ASP A 408 15.12 5.65 4.59
CA ASP A 408 16.34 5.11 5.20
C ASP A 408 16.03 3.75 5.82
N PRO A 409 16.18 2.65 5.07
CA PRO A 409 15.87 1.32 5.61
C PRO A 409 16.80 0.88 6.73
N PHE A 410 17.96 1.55 6.94
CA PHE A 410 18.90 1.23 8.00
C PHE A 410 19.20 2.45 8.90
N PRO A 411 18.19 3.06 9.53
CA PRO A 411 18.39 4.29 10.27
C PRO A 411 19.40 4.08 11.41
N LYS A 412 20.33 5.03 11.50
CA LYS A 412 21.43 4.95 12.47
C LYS A 412 20.89 4.83 13.89
N GLY A 413 21.33 3.80 14.58
CA GLY A 413 20.97 3.56 15.97
C GLY A 413 19.72 2.69 16.17
N TYR A 414 19.04 2.25 15.10
CA TYR A 414 17.85 1.39 15.18
C TYR A 414 18.10 -0.04 14.64
N GLN A 415 19.31 -0.36 14.28
CA GLN A 415 19.73 -1.68 13.78
C GLN A 415 19.79 -2.72 14.91
#